data_09024fae0b948630e510b7df1077e3c7
#
_entry.id   09024fae0b948630e510b7df1077e3c7
#
_cell.length_a   1.000
_cell.length_b   1.000
_cell.length_c   1.000
_cell.angle_alpha   90.00
_cell.angle_beta   90.00
_cell.angle_gamma   90.00
#
_symmetry.space_group_name_H-M   'P 1'
#
loop_
_entity.id
_entity.type
_entity.pdbx_description
1 polymer ?
#
loop_
_entity_poly.entity_id
_entity_poly.type
_entity_poly.pdbx_seq_one_letter_code
_entity_poly.pdbx_strand_id
1 'polypeptide(L)'
;MREITPLSTGLNFFSSADRFENVKMLQIINIMNFLIIDAASDTVYFFLYYNNKSYSKSFLASKINFEKITNILFKFLNCHNIHLKKINNILVNQGPGRFSSLRISIAITKAISVSNNIDFYGFNGNDLKDNNYLNIIKLFKKGNYKKNLIKTIY
;
A
#
# COMPACT_ATOMS: atom_id res chain seq x y z
N MET A 1 39.46 -34.22 39.87
CA MET A 1 38.91 -34.37 38.52
C MET A 1 37.44 -33.89 38.55
N ARG A 2 37.17 -32.75 37.98
CA ARG A 2 35.79 -32.23 37.83
C ARG A 2 35.43 -32.35 36.37
N GLU A 3 34.42 -33.14 36.07
CA GLU A 3 33.84 -33.28 34.75
C GLU A 3 33.09 -32.00 34.40
N ILE A 4 33.46 -31.40 33.27
CA ILE A 4 32.77 -30.27 32.69
C ILE A 4 31.73 -30.83 31.72
N THR A 5 30.44 -30.73 32.08
CA THR A 5 29.33 -31.04 31.18
C THR A 5 29.20 -29.89 30.17
N PRO A 6 29.12 -30.18 28.86
CA PRO A 6 28.92 -29.12 27.88
C PRO A 6 27.49 -28.61 27.95
N LEU A 7 27.36 -27.28 28.05
CA LEU A 7 26.11 -26.54 27.89
C LEU A 7 25.50 -26.85 26.50
N SER A 8 24.32 -27.45 26.51
CA SER A 8 23.51 -27.60 25.29
C SER A 8 23.01 -26.23 24.85
N THR A 9 23.70 -25.66 23.89
CA THR A 9 23.17 -24.50 23.13
C THR A 9 21.99 -24.99 22.30
N GLY A 10 20.78 -24.67 22.74
CA GLY A 10 19.56 -24.87 21.97
C GLY A 10 19.55 -24.01 20.73
N LEU A 11 20.20 -24.46 19.67
CA LEU A 11 20.01 -23.95 18.33
C LEU A 11 18.64 -24.46 17.86
N ASN A 12 17.66 -23.57 17.86
CA ASN A 12 16.38 -23.81 17.20
C ASN A 12 16.65 -24.08 15.71
N PHE A 13 16.64 -25.34 15.33
CA PHE A 13 16.64 -25.78 13.95
C PHE A 13 15.27 -25.47 13.34
N PHE A 14 15.14 -24.28 12.71
CA PHE A 14 14.11 -24.09 11.70
C PHE A 14 14.38 -25.09 10.58
N SER A 15 13.35 -25.86 10.20
CA SER A 15 13.49 -26.85 9.13
C SER A 15 13.89 -26.13 7.82
N SER A 16 14.58 -26.85 6.94
CA SER A 16 14.93 -26.32 5.62
C SER A 16 13.67 -25.87 4.84
N ALA A 17 12.53 -26.54 5.04
CA ALA A 17 11.24 -26.18 4.48
C ALA A 17 10.76 -24.82 4.97
N ASP A 18 10.87 -24.50 6.26
CA ASP A 18 10.49 -23.20 6.83
C ASP A 18 11.34 -22.05 6.29
N ARG A 19 12.62 -22.31 6.00
CA ARG A 19 13.49 -21.31 5.35
C ARG A 19 13.08 -21.07 3.90
N PHE A 20 12.74 -22.11 3.14
CA PHE A 20 12.31 -21.99 1.75
C PHE A 20 10.97 -21.27 1.63
N GLU A 21 10.02 -21.55 2.53
CA GLU A 21 8.74 -20.85 2.58
C GLU A 21 8.92 -19.38 2.96
N ASN A 22 9.74 -19.07 3.96
CA ASN A 22 10.06 -17.70 4.34
C ASN A 22 10.77 -16.92 3.23
N VAL A 23 11.70 -17.54 2.49
CA VAL A 23 12.38 -16.91 1.35
C VAL A 23 11.40 -16.68 0.20
N LYS A 24 10.51 -17.64 -0.11
CA LYS A 24 9.45 -17.47 -1.12
C LYS A 24 8.47 -16.37 -0.72
N MET A 25 8.04 -16.33 0.54
CA MET A 25 7.17 -15.28 1.06
C MET A 25 7.85 -13.90 0.97
N LEU A 26 9.12 -13.79 1.34
CA LEU A 26 9.90 -12.56 1.21
C LEU A 26 10.09 -12.13 -0.25
N GLN A 27 10.26 -13.07 -1.19
CA GLN A 27 10.34 -12.78 -2.60
C GLN A 27 8.98 -12.33 -3.18
N ILE A 28 7.88 -12.98 -2.78
CA ILE A 28 6.52 -12.58 -3.20
C ILE A 28 6.20 -11.17 -2.66
N ILE A 29 6.57 -10.87 -1.41
CA ILE A 29 6.39 -9.55 -0.81
C ILE A 29 7.23 -8.47 -1.52
N ASN A 30 8.41 -8.83 -2.04
CA ASN A 30 9.25 -7.90 -2.80
C ASN A 30 8.74 -7.57 -4.22
N ILE A 31 7.85 -8.39 -4.78
CA ILE A 31 7.29 -8.20 -6.13
C ILE A 31 5.91 -7.51 -6.07
N MET A 32 5.38 -7.20 -4.88
CA MET A 32 4.08 -6.54 -4.77
C MET A 32 4.12 -5.10 -5.26
N ASN A 33 3.22 -4.80 -6.19
CA ASN A 33 3.02 -3.48 -6.75
C ASN A 33 1.84 -2.79 -6.04
N PHE A 34 2.03 -1.53 -5.65
CA PHE A 34 1.07 -0.77 -4.87
C PHE A 34 0.71 0.53 -5.58
N LEU A 35 -0.58 0.84 -5.58
CA LEU A 35 -1.08 2.17 -5.88
C LEU A 35 -1.63 2.78 -4.59
N ILE A 36 -1.15 3.97 -4.22
CA ILE A 36 -1.65 4.72 -3.07
C ILE A 36 -2.39 5.94 -3.58
N ILE A 37 -3.60 6.18 -3.05
CA ILE A 37 -4.43 7.34 -3.35
C ILE A 37 -4.65 8.09 -2.03
N ASP A 38 -4.17 9.32 -2.00
CA ASP A 38 -4.32 10.21 -0.85
C ASP A 38 -4.98 11.52 -1.25
N ALA A 39 -6.16 11.79 -0.70
CA ALA A 39 -6.92 13.00 -0.92
C ALA A 39 -7.36 13.67 0.38
N ALA A 40 -6.60 13.46 1.47
CA ALA A 40 -6.94 14.00 2.78
C ALA A 40 -6.71 15.51 2.91
N SER A 41 -5.85 16.09 2.07
CA SER A 41 -5.47 17.51 2.08
C SER A 41 -6.05 18.29 0.89
N ASP A 42 -5.59 19.53 0.70
CA ASP A 42 -5.88 20.36 -0.49
C ASP A 42 -5.19 19.85 -1.76
N THR A 43 -4.34 18.86 -1.63
CA THR A 43 -3.65 18.21 -2.74
C THR A 43 -3.96 16.72 -2.74
N VAL A 44 -4.29 16.21 -3.92
CA VAL A 44 -4.43 14.76 -4.15
C VAL A 44 -3.09 14.22 -4.60
N TYR A 45 -2.69 13.11 -4.00
CA TYR A 45 -1.47 12.40 -4.35
C TYR A 45 -1.79 11.01 -4.87
N PHE A 46 -1.18 10.65 -6.00
CA PHE A 46 -1.02 9.29 -6.46
C PHE A 46 0.42 8.88 -6.24
N PHE A 47 0.64 7.81 -5.52
CA PHE A 47 1.95 7.20 -5.35
C PHE A 47 1.90 5.77 -5.85
N LEU A 48 2.79 5.43 -6.76
CA LEU A 48 2.88 4.12 -7.37
C LEU A 48 4.23 3.50 -7.01
N TYR A 49 4.19 2.33 -6.42
CA TYR A 49 5.36 1.49 -6.20
C TYR A 49 5.27 0.28 -7.11
N TYR A 50 6.15 0.19 -8.08
CA TYR A 50 6.13 -0.81 -9.12
C TYR A 50 7.54 -1.29 -9.46
N ASN A 51 7.79 -2.61 -9.40
CA ASN A 51 9.11 -3.22 -9.67
C ASN A 51 10.25 -2.51 -8.94
N ASN A 52 10.09 -2.29 -7.62
CA ASN A 52 11.05 -1.61 -6.74
C ASN A 52 11.37 -0.15 -7.12
N LYS A 53 10.56 0.47 -7.97
CA LYS A 53 10.63 1.88 -8.30
C LYS A 53 9.40 2.61 -7.79
N SER A 54 9.56 3.86 -7.43
CA SER A 54 8.46 4.72 -6.99
C SER A 54 8.23 5.85 -7.98
N TYR A 55 6.94 6.14 -8.22
CA TYR A 55 6.48 7.24 -9.07
C TYR A 55 5.40 8.00 -8.31
N SER A 56 5.32 9.30 -8.49
CA SER A 56 4.29 10.10 -7.85
C SER A 56 3.71 11.15 -8.78
N LYS A 57 2.45 11.52 -8.53
CA LYS A 57 1.73 12.58 -9.20
C LYS A 57 0.87 13.30 -8.17
N SER A 58 0.92 14.63 -8.19
CA SER A 58 0.07 15.44 -7.34
C SER A 58 -0.71 16.48 -8.16
N PHE A 59 -1.89 16.88 -7.66
CA PHE A 59 -2.73 17.91 -8.24
C PHE A 59 -3.69 18.46 -7.17
N LEU A 60 -4.21 19.67 -7.40
CA LEU A 60 -5.12 20.31 -6.46
C LEU A 60 -6.44 19.56 -6.33
N ALA A 61 -6.92 19.43 -5.10
CA ALA A 61 -8.22 18.85 -4.75
C ALA A 61 -9.36 19.82 -5.09
N SER A 62 -9.70 19.96 -6.37
CA SER A 62 -10.79 20.77 -6.87
C SER A 62 -11.91 19.93 -7.47
N LYS A 63 -13.13 20.48 -7.57
CA LYS A 63 -14.27 19.80 -8.20
C LYS A 63 -13.91 19.31 -9.61
N ILE A 64 -13.30 20.15 -10.44
CA ILE A 64 -12.91 19.83 -11.82
C ILE A 64 -11.92 18.66 -11.86
N ASN A 65 -10.96 18.63 -10.93
CA ASN A 65 -9.98 17.57 -10.88
C ASN A 65 -10.58 16.26 -10.37
N PHE A 66 -11.53 16.33 -9.43
CA PHE A 66 -12.26 15.13 -8.99
C PHE A 66 -13.17 14.54 -10.07
N GLU A 67 -13.79 15.35 -10.90
CA GLU A 67 -14.55 14.87 -12.07
C GLU A 67 -13.64 14.13 -13.08
N LYS A 68 -12.37 14.45 -13.13
CA LYS A 68 -11.38 13.89 -14.05
C LYS A 68 -10.39 12.93 -13.38
N ILE A 69 -10.56 12.62 -12.09
CA ILE A 69 -9.55 11.89 -11.29
C ILE A 69 -9.17 10.54 -11.91
N THR A 70 -10.14 9.81 -12.45
CA THR A 70 -9.90 8.52 -13.12
C THR A 70 -9.05 8.71 -14.37
N ASN A 71 -9.34 9.74 -15.17
CA ASN A 71 -8.55 10.08 -16.36
C ASN A 71 -7.12 10.50 -15.97
N ILE A 72 -6.96 11.25 -14.89
CA ILE A 72 -5.65 11.66 -14.37
C ILE A 72 -4.86 10.43 -13.92
N LEU A 73 -5.52 9.50 -13.26
CA LEU A 73 -4.91 8.24 -12.82
C LEU A 73 -4.45 7.40 -14.02
N PHE A 74 -5.32 7.19 -15.00
CA PHE A 74 -4.95 6.40 -16.19
C PHE A 74 -3.82 7.06 -16.99
N LYS A 75 -3.84 8.38 -17.15
CA LYS A 75 -2.73 9.11 -17.77
C LYS A 75 -1.43 8.91 -16.98
N PHE A 76 -1.49 8.98 -15.65
CA PHE A 76 -0.33 8.74 -14.80
C PHE A 76 0.25 7.34 -14.97
N LEU A 77 -0.58 6.31 -14.98
CA LEU A 77 -0.14 4.94 -15.20
C LEU A 77 0.45 4.74 -16.61
N ASN A 78 -0.22 5.28 -17.63
CA ASN A 78 0.21 5.18 -19.02
C ASN A 78 1.55 5.89 -19.28
N CYS A 79 1.81 7.03 -18.65
CA CYS A 79 3.10 7.73 -18.75
C CYS A 79 4.28 6.85 -18.29
N HIS A 80 4.02 5.85 -17.45
CA HIS A 80 5.02 4.91 -16.96
C HIS A 80 4.92 3.53 -17.63
N ASN A 81 4.06 3.37 -18.66
CA ASN A 81 3.78 2.09 -19.32
C ASN A 81 3.31 0.99 -18.36
N ILE A 82 2.52 1.35 -17.35
CA ILE A 82 2.03 0.45 -16.33
C ILE A 82 0.51 0.28 -16.49
N HIS A 83 0.09 -0.96 -16.69
CA HIS A 83 -1.33 -1.31 -16.72
C HIS A 83 -1.86 -1.56 -15.32
N LEU A 84 -3.10 -1.14 -15.06
CA LEU A 84 -3.76 -1.29 -13.76
C LEU A 84 -3.80 -2.76 -13.30
N LYS A 85 -3.95 -3.71 -14.22
CA LYS A 85 -3.90 -5.17 -13.94
C LYS A 85 -2.58 -5.67 -13.34
N LYS A 86 -1.51 -4.87 -13.39
CA LYS A 86 -0.22 -5.19 -12.78
C LYS A 86 -0.10 -4.67 -11.33
N ILE A 87 -1.12 -3.96 -10.84
CA ILE A 87 -1.20 -3.50 -9.44
C ILE A 87 -1.81 -4.62 -8.61
N ASN A 88 -1.15 -4.97 -7.53
CA ASN A 88 -1.62 -6.02 -6.61
C ASN A 88 -2.57 -5.47 -5.55
N ASN A 89 -2.25 -4.29 -5.02
CA ASN A 89 -3.00 -3.68 -3.92
C ASN A 89 -3.17 -2.18 -4.13
N ILE A 90 -4.34 -1.67 -3.74
CA ILE A 90 -4.59 -0.24 -3.68
C ILE A 90 -4.73 0.16 -2.21
N LEU A 91 -4.00 1.18 -1.80
CA LEU A 91 -4.08 1.76 -0.46
C LEU A 91 -4.70 3.15 -0.57
N VAL A 92 -5.72 3.45 0.23
CA VAL A 92 -6.38 4.76 0.21
C VAL A 92 -6.35 5.39 1.59
N ASN A 93 -6.06 6.68 1.64
CA ASN A 93 -6.15 7.45 2.89
C ASN A 93 -7.61 7.57 3.32
N GLN A 94 -7.92 7.11 4.53
CA GLN A 94 -9.27 7.19 5.11
C GLN A 94 -9.45 8.38 6.04
N GLY A 95 -8.44 9.22 6.20
CA GLY A 95 -8.43 10.40 7.06
C GLY A 95 -7.50 10.28 8.25
N PRO A 96 -7.50 11.26 9.14
CA PRO A 96 -8.34 12.47 9.11
C PRO A 96 -8.03 13.40 7.94
N GLY A 97 -9.05 14.14 7.48
CA GLY A 97 -8.88 15.07 6.37
C GLY A 97 -10.18 15.63 5.81
N ARG A 98 -10.12 16.19 4.61
CA ARG A 98 -11.27 16.82 3.94
C ARG A 98 -12.36 15.79 3.60
N PHE A 99 -13.51 15.95 4.21
CA PHE A 99 -14.65 15.05 4.14
C PHE A 99 -15.05 14.61 2.71
N SER A 100 -15.30 15.57 1.83
CA SER A 100 -15.75 15.29 0.46
C SER A 100 -14.66 14.59 -0.35
N SER A 101 -13.42 15.03 -0.24
CA SER A 101 -12.26 14.48 -0.95
C SER A 101 -12.00 13.02 -0.55
N LEU A 102 -12.04 12.73 0.76
CA LEU A 102 -11.89 11.37 1.30
C LEU A 102 -12.97 10.43 0.77
N ARG A 103 -14.24 10.86 0.80
CA ARG A 103 -15.35 10.03 0.30
C ARG A 103 -15.22 9.73 -1.19
N ILE A 104 -14.86 10.73 -1.99
CA ILE A 104 -14.68 10.56 -3.45
C ILE A 104 -13.51 9.60 -3.71
N SER A 105 -12.37 9.79 -3.07
CA SER A 105 -11.21 8.93 -3.28
C SER A 105 -11.46 7.48 -2.86
N ILE A 106 -12.17 7.25 -1.76
CA ILE A 106 -12.57 5.91 -1.31
C ILE A 106 -13.56 5.28 -2.30
N ALA A 107 -14.57 6.02 -2.77
CA ALA A 107 -15.54 5.52 -3.73
C ALA A 107 -14.87 5.12 -5.06
N ILE A 108 -13.96 5.92 -5.56
CA ILE A 108 -13.19 5.64 -6.78
C ILE A 108 -12.28 4.44 -6.58
N THR A 109 -11.56 4.37 -5.46
CA THR A 109 -10.71 3.23 -5.11
C THR A 109 -11.52 1.94 -5.10
N LYS A 110 -12.70 1.96 -4.47
CA LYS A 110 -13.61 0.82 -4.42
C LYS A 110 -14.09 0.40 -5.82
N ALA A 111 -14.47 1.36 -6.66
CA ALA A 111 -14.91 1.09 -8.02
C ALA A 111 -13.79 0.45 -8.86
N ILE A 112 -12.56 0.98 -8.79
CA ILE A 112 -11.39 0.44 -9.47
C ILE A 112 -11.06 -0.98 -8.96
N SER A 113 -11.07 -1.19 -7.66
CA SER A 113 -10.84 -2.48 -7.01
C SER A 113 -11.81 -3.54 -7.52
N VAL A 114 -13.10 -3.26 -7.48
CA VAL A 114 -14.15 -4.20 -7.93
C VAL A 114 -14.03 -4.49 -9.43
N SER A 115 -13.83 -3.45 -10.25
CA SER A 115 -13.77 -3.59 -11.72
C SER A 115 -12.55 -4.38 -12.20
N ASN A 116 -11.46 -4.39 -11.43
CA ASN A 116 -10.19 -5.01 -11.82
C ASN A 116 -9.78 -6.17 -10.93
N ASN A 117 -10.62 -6.55 -9.96
CA ASN A 117 -10.33 -7.60 -8.97
C ASN A 117 -9.01 -7.37 -8.24
N ILE A 118 -8.80 -6.13 -7.79
CA ILE A 118 -7.61 -5.71 -7.04
C ILE A 118 -8.02 -5.51 -5.58
N ASP A 119 -7.22 -6.03 -4.65
CA ASP A 119 -7.47 -5.82 -3.23
C ASP A 119 -7.22 -4.37 -2.84
N PHE A 120 -8.08 -3.81 -1.97
CA PHE A 120 -7.88 -2.46 -1.47
C PHE A 120 -7.94 -2.40 0.06
N TYR A 121 -7.22 -1.42 0.62
CA TYR A 121 -7.02 -1.24 2.05
C TYR A 121 -7.08 0.24 2.40
N GLY A 122 -7.63 0.55 3.56
CA GLY A 122 -7.59 1.90 4.12
C GLY A 122 -6.41 2.06 5.05
N PHE A 123 -5.67 3.16 4.95
CA PHE A 123 -4.67 3.55 5.94
C PHE A 123 -5.07 4.84 6.64
N ASN A 124 -4.59 5.02 7.87
CA ASN A 124 -4.80 6.25 8.62
C ASN A 124 -3.76 7.30 8.18
N GLY A 125 -4.20 8.53 7.90
CA GLY A 125 -3.31 9.62 7.53
C GLY A 125 -2.22 9.92 8.56
N ASN A 126 -2.48 9.62 9.84
CA ASN A 126 -1.48 9.76 10.91
C ASN A 126 -0.32 8.76 10.79
N ASP A 127 -0.49 7.67 10.03
CA ASP A 127 0.59 6.72 9.74
C ASP A 127 1.59 7.27 8.71
N LEU A 128 1.19 8.33 7.98
CA LEU A 128 2.04 8.99 6.99
C LEU A 128 3.02 9.93 7.70
N LYS A 129 4.23 9.46 7.95
CA LYS A 129 5.31 10.26 8.54
C LYS A 129 6.10 10.94 7.42
N ASP A 130 6.31 12.26 7.52
CA ASP A 130 7.11 13.07 6.59
C ASP A 130 6.73 12.90 5.10
N ASN A 131 5.43 12.72 4.83
CA ASN A 131 4.89 12.43 3.49
C ASN A 131 5.54 11.21 2.81
N ASN A 132 6.04 10.27 3.59
CA ASN A 132 6.73 9.09 3.10
C ASN A 132 5.77 7.90 2.91
N TYR A 133 5.24 7.74 1.71
CA TYR A 133 4.33 6.65 1.35
C TYR A 133 5.00 5.25 1.40
N LEU A 134 6.31 5.15 1.34
CA LEU A 134 7.01 3.87 1.56
C LEU A 134 6.81 3.36 2.98
N ASN A 135 6.59 4.26 3.95
CA ASN A 135 6.25 3.85 5.32
C ASN A 135 4.87 3.15 5.38
N ILE A 136 3.89 3.64 4.61
CA ILE A 136 2.57 3.00 4.50
C ILE A 136 2.70 1.58 3.94
N ILE A 137 3.52 1.38 2.90
CA ILE A 137 3.80 0.06 2.34
C ILE A 137 4.48 -0.85 3.37
N LYS A 138 5.41 -0.34 4.17
CA LYS A 138 6.05 -1.10 5.25
C LYS A 138 5.04 -1.54 6.32
N LEU A 139 4.12 -0.65 6.71
CA LEU A 139 3.05 -0.97 7.66
C LEU A 139 2.07 -1.99 7.09
N PHE A 140 1.73 -1.88 5.81
CA PHE A 140 0.93 -2.89 5.11
C PHE A 140 1.58 -4.27 5.18
N LYS A 141 2.86 -4.37 4.86
CA LYS A 141 3.64 -5.62 4.90
C LYS A 141 3.70 -6.23 6.31
N LYS A 142 3.53 -5.43 7.37
CA LYS A 142 3.41 -5.89 8.77
C LYS A 142 2.00 -6.33 9.15
N GLY A 143 1.02 -6.24 8.23
CA GLY A 143 -0.36 -6.65 8.49
C GLY A 143 -1.20 -5.61 9.26
N ASN A 144 -0.79 -4.34 9.27
CA ASN A 144 -1.47 -3.30 10.05
C ASN A 144 -2.81 -2.84 9.44
N TYR A 145 -3.12 -3.18 8.18
CA TYR A 145 -4.33 -2.73 7.50
C TYR A 145 -5.27 -3.87 7.19
N LYS A 146 -6.57 -3.62 7.37
CA LYS A 146 -7.63 -4.60 7.10
C LYS A 146 -8.15 -4.46 5.67
N LYS A 147 -8.29 -5.58 5.01
CA LYS A 147 -8.81 -5.67 3.64
C LYS A 147 -10.28 -5.25 3.59
N ASN A 148 -10.63 -4.43 2.62
CA ASN A 148 -12.00 -4.03 2.27
C ASN A 148 -12.81 -3.37 3.41
N LEU A 149 -12.21 -3.09 4.56
CA LEU A 149 -12.85 -2.44 5.68
C LEU A 149 -12.37 -0.99 5.78
N ILE A 150 -12.99 -0.10 5.00
CA ILE A 150 -12.65 1.32 4.98
C ILE A 150 -13.79 2.12 5.59
N LYS A 151 -13.45 2.87 6.64
CA LYS A 151 -14.32 3.88 7.24
C LYS A 151 -13.61 5.22 7.20
N THR A 152 -14.32 6.27 6.77
CA THR A 152 -13.77 7.63 6.84
C THR A 152 -13.54 8.05 8.28
N ILE A 153 -12.38 8.64 8.55
CA ILE A 153 -12.00 9.24 9.84
C ILE A 153 -12.08 10.76 9.64
N TYR A 154 -12.85 11.41 10.47
CA TYR A 154 -13.06 12.88 10.40
C TYR A 154 -12.33 13.57 11.51
#